data_e2cf337b15f23861c3c2bd4a94406f46
#
_entry.id   e2cf337b15f23861c3c2bd4a94406f46
#
_cell.length_a   1.000
_cell.length_b   1.000
_cell.length_c   1.000
_cell.angle_alpha   90.00
_cell.angle_beta   90.00
_cell.angle_gamma   90.00
#
_symmetry.space_group_name_H-M   'P 1'
#
loop_
_entity.id
_entity.type
_entity.pdbx_description
1 polymer ?
#
loop_
_entity_poly.entity_id
_entity_poly.type
_entity_poly.pdbx_seq_one_letter_code
_entity_poly.pdbx_strand_id
1 'polypeptide(L)'
;MQLKDNVEKKYERKNRFNGESVMLTAEEARRHDNIFINELAATLEDQKAGIDGHSDKWKAVRRDLDWFRQHNASAYMVLLD
;
A
#
# COMPACT_ATOMS: atom_id res chain seq x y z
N MET A 1 4.75 -26.14 -10.67
CA MET A 1 4.70 -25.69 -10.57
C MET A 1 4.11 -24.76 -10.22
N GLN A 2 3.70 -24.43 -9.97
CA GLN A 2 3.22 -23.76 -9.72
C GLN A 2 3.14 -22.67 -9.25
N LEU A 3 3.32 -22.45 -8.97
CA LEU A 3 3.57 -21.34 -8.47
C LEU A 3 3.14 -20.19 -9.15
N LYS A 4 2.75 -20.24 -10.15
CA LYS A 4 2.30 -19.22 -10.88
C LYS A 4 1.12 -18.54 -10.40
N ASP A 5 0.42 -19.07 -9.52
CA ASP A 5 -0.74 -18.46 -8.93
C ASP A 5 -0.43 -17.15 -8.27
N ASN A 6 0.77 -17.06 -7.75
CA ASN A 6 1.18 -15.88 -7.02
C ASN A 6 1.39 -14.69 -7.90
N VAL A 7 1.55 -14.90 -9.19
CA VAL A 7 1.81 -13.79 -10.09
C VAL A 7 0.59 -13.42 -10.91
N GLU A 8 -0.51 -14.09 -10.63
CA GLU A 8 -1.73 -13.79 -11.36
C GLU A 8 -2.30 -12.46 -10.92
N LYS A 9 -2.54 -11.56 -11.84
CA LYS A 9 -2.97 -10.19 -11.53
C LYS A 9 -4.47 -10.07 -11.71
N LYS A 10 -5.20 -10.22 -10.64
CA LYS A 10 -6.66 -10.24 -10.65
C LYS A 10 -7.29 -9.10 -9.93
N TYR A 11 -6.53 -8.32 -9.18
CA TYR A 11 -7.10 -7.32 -8.27
C TYR A 11 -6.79 -5.92 -8.77
N GLU A 12 -7.82 -5.20 -9.16
CA GLU A 12 -7.65 -3.84 -9.63
C GLU A 12 -7.57 -2.89 -8.45
N ARG A 13 -6.63 -1.95 -8.49
CA ARG A 13 -6.60 -0.84 -7.53
C ARG A 13 -6.43 0.46 -8.30
N LYS A 14 -6.95 1.54 -7.74
CA LYS A 14 -6.95 2.84 -8.38
C LYS A 14 -6.23 3.87 -7.54
N ASN A 15 -5.57 4.78 -8.22
CA ASN A 15 -5.04 5.96 -7.56
C ASN A 15 -6.22 6.83 -7.13
N ARG A 16 -6.28 7.14 -5.84
CA ARG A 16 -7.43 7.86 -5.28
C ARG A 16 -7.51 9.32 -5.74
N PHE A 17 -6.44 9.84 -6.34
CA PHE A 17 -6.41 11.23 -6.77
C PHE A 17 -6.73 11.40 -8.25
N ASN A 18 -6.26 10.52 -9.10
CA ASN A 18 -6.42 10.70 -10.55
C ASN A 18 -7.22 9.59 -11.23
N GLY A 19 -7.59 8.55 -10.50
CA GLY A 19 -8.40 7.46 -11.04
C GLY A 19 -7.67 6.47 -11.92
N GLU A 20 -6.36 6.62 -12.07
CA GLU A 20 -5.59 5.63 -12.84
C GLU A 20 -5.57 4.32 -12.09
N SER A 21 -5.63 3.22 -12.82
CA SER A 21 -5.71 1.91 -12.20
C SER A 21 -4.66 0.97 -12.72
N VAL A 22 -4.42 -0.09 -11.96
CA VAL A 22 -3.50 -1.15 -12.35
C VAL A 22 -3.97 -2.44 -11.72
N MET A 23 -3.70 -3.54 -12.40
CA MET A 23 -4.04 -4.86 -11.89
C MET A 23 -2.88 -5.41 -11.06
N LEU A 24 -3.20 -5.98 -9.91
CA LEU A 24 -2.22 -6.43 -8.93
C LEU A 24 -2.41 -7.90 -8.61
N THR A 25 -1.36 -8.53 -8.14
CA THR A 25 -1.46 -9.86 -7.53
C THR A 25 -2.14 -9.74 -6.18
N ALA A 26 -2.55 -10.85 -5.60
CA ALA A 26 -3.17 -10.87 -4.29
C ALA A 26 -2.27 -10.25 -3.23
N GLU A 27 -0.97 -10.57 -3.26
CA GLU A 27 -0.05 -10.00 -2.29
C GLU A 27 0.13 -8.49 -2.48
N GLU A 28 0.22 -8.06 -3.73
CA GLU A 28 0.36 -6.63 -4.02
C GLU A 28 -0.88 -5.88 -3.56
N ALA A 29 -2.06 -6.43 -3.80
CA ALA A 29 -3.30 -5.79 -3.39
C ALA A 29 -3.39 -5.69 -1.88
N ARG A 30 -3.00 -6.75 -1.17
CA ARG A 30 -3.00 -6.75 0.28
C ARG A 30 -2.03 -5.71 0.84
N ARG A 31 -0.84 -5.61 0.26
CA ARG A 31 0.14 -4.61 0.68
C ARG A 31 -0.36 -3.20 0.42
N HIS A 32 -0.97 -3.01 -0.74
CA HIS A 32 -1.57 -1.71 -1.09
C HIS A 32 -2.62 -1.32 -0.06
N ASP A 33 -3.52 -2.23 0.26
CA ASP A 33 -4.62 -1.92 1.17
C ASP A 33 -4.09 -1.67 2.59
N ASN A 34 -3.07 -2.41 3.01
CA ASN A 34 -2.47 -2.23 4.32
C ASN A 34 -1.80 -0.86 4.48
N ILE A 35 -1.27 -0.31 3.40
CA ILE A 35 -0.69 1.03 3.44
C ILE A 35 -1.75 2.03 3.90
N PHE A 36 -2.92 1.98 3.28
CA PHE A 36 -3.98 2.93 3.58
C PHE A 36 -4.64 2.67 4.94
N ILE A 37 -4.79 1.41 5.30
CA ILE A 37 -5.32 1.04 6.62
C ILE A 37 -4.39 1.55 7.71
N ASN A 38 -3.11 1.32 7.58
CA ASN A 38 -2.14 1.77 8.58
C ASN A 38 -1.98 3.29 8.59
N GLU A 39 -2.08 3.92 7.43
CA GLU A 39 -2.03 5.37 7.33
C GLU A 39 -3.18 5.99 8.11
N LEU A 40 -4.39 5.48 7.92
CA LEU A 40 -5.54 5.98 8.62
C LEU A 40 -5.40 5.75 10.13
N ALA A 41 -5.00 4.56 10.52
CA ALA A 41 -4.83 4.25 11.94
C ALA A 41 -3.75 5.10 12.57
N ALA A 42 -2.64 5.32 11.86
CA ALA A 42 -1.55 6.17 12.35
C ALA A 42 -2.03 7.60 12.54
N THR A 43 -2.79 8.10 11.58
CA THR A 43 -3.32 9.46 11.66
C THR A 43 -4.23 9.62 12.87
N LEU A 44 -5.08 8.65 13.11
CA LEU A 44 -6.00 8.71 14.25
C LEU A 44 -5.24 8.64 15.58
N GLU A 45 -4.21 7.81 15.66
CA GLU A 45 -3.38 7.73 16.87
C GLU A 45 -2.64 9.02 17.11
N ASP A 46 -2.11 9.63 16.05
CA ASP A 46 -1.41 10.89 16.15
C ASP A 46 -2.35 12.00 16.62
N GLN A 47 -3.57 12.00 16.13
CA GLN A 47 -4.56 12.99 16.52
C GLN A 47 -4.90 12.86 17.99
N LYS A 48 -5.04 11.63 18.47
CA LYS A 48 -5.33 11.40 19.89
C LYS A 48 -4.18 11.85 20.78
N ALA A 49 -2.96 11.64 20.35
CA ALA A 49 -1.78 12.04 21.10
C ALA A 49 -1.46 13.52 20.95
N GLY A 50 -1.99 14.17 19.91
CA GLY A 50 -1.68 15.55 19.62
C GLY A 50 -0.27 15.74 19.08
N ILE A 51 0.35 14.69 18.55
CA ILE A 51 1.72 14.74 18.06
C ILE A 51 1.79 14.04 16.70
N ASP A 52 2.20 14.75 15.67
CA ASP A 52 2.35 14.16 14.34
C ASP A 52 3.51 13.19 14.32
N GLY A 53 3.34 12.09 13.63
CA GLY A 53 4.39 11.09 13.50
C GLY A 53 4.59 10.23 14.73
N HIS A 54 3.66 10.29 15.67
CA HIS A 54 3.75 9.57 16.95
C HIS A 54 3.52 8.06 16.80
N SER A 55 2.60 7.67 15.94
CA SER A 55 2.16 6.28 15.87
C SER A 55 3.24 5.36 15.27
N ASP A 56 3.40 4.19 15.88
CA ASP A 56 4.29 3.17 15.33
C ASP A 56 3.79 2.64 13.99
N LYS A 57 2.54 2.84 13.67
CA LYS A 57 1.98 2.38 12.41
C LYS A 57 2.59 3.07 11.21
N TRP A 58 3.21 4.24 11.39
CA TRP A 58 3.95 4.88 10.30
C TRP A 58 5.13 4.02 9.82
N LYS A 59 5.69 3.20 10.71
CA LYS A 59 6.76 2.29 10.31
C LYS A 59 6.23 1.22 9.37
N ALA A 60 5.02 0.72 9.63
CA ALA A 60 4.38 -0.27 8.75
C ALA A 60 4.05 0.34 7.40
N VAL A 61 3.59 1.58 7.38
CA VAL A 61 3.32 2.29 6.12
C VAL A 61 4.60 2.37 5.29
N ARG A 62 5.68 2.80 5.90
CA ARG A 62 6.96 2.96 5.20
C ARG A 62 7.48 1.63 4.70
N ARG A 63 7.37 0.58 5.51
CA ARG A 63 7.80 -0.76 5.12
C ARG A 63 7.06 -1.26 3.88
N ASP A 64 5.75 -1.07 3.85
CA ASP A 64 4.95 -1.54 2.72
C ASP A 64 5.14 -0.67 1.48
N LEU A 65 5.38 0.62 1.64
CA LEU A 65 5.74 1.48 0.52
C LEU A 65 7.07 1.05 -0.10
N ASP A 66 8.05 0.74 0.74
CA ASP A 66 9.36 0.29 0.26
C ASP A 66 9.25 -1.05 -0.45
N TRP A 67 8.46 -1.96 0.12
CA TRP A 67 8.22 -3.26 -0.49
C TRP A 67 7.63 -3.08 -1.89
N PHE A 68 6.63 -2.24 -2.02
CA PHE A 68 5.94 -2.01 -3.28
C PHE A 68 6.89 -1.42 -4.31
N ARG A 69 7.65 -0.44 -3.90
CA ARG A 69 8.59 0.23 -4.79
C ARG A 69 9.65 -0.73 -5.33
N GLN A 70 10.08 -1.67 -4.52
CA GLN A 70 11.09 -2.65 -4.91
C GLN A 70 10.50 -3.79 -5.73
N HIS A 71 9.28 -4.20 -5.46
CA HIS A 71 8.70 -5.38 -6.10
C HIS A 71 7.89 -5.04 -7.35
N ASN A 72 7.30 -3.87 -7.42
CA ASN A 72 6.51 -3.48 -8.57
C ASN A 72 6.53 -1.96 -8.72
N ALA A 73 7.64 -1.46 -9.22
CA ALA A 73 7.86 -0.02 -9.34
C ALA A 73 6.83 0.64 -10.25
N SER A 74 6.40 -0.03 -11.31
CA SER A 74 5.42 0.51 -12.22
C SER A 74 4.11 0.76 -11.51
N ALA A 75 3.63 -0.21 -10.75
CA ALA A 75 2.40 -0.07 -9.99
C ALA A 75 2.54 0.98 -8.89
N TYR A 76 3.70 1.06 -8.25
CA TYR A 76 3.96 2.08 -7.25
C TYR A 76 3.78 3.47 -7.86
N MET A 77 4.31 3.67 -9.04
CA MET A 77 4.21 4.97 -9.71
C MET A 77 2.76 5.32 -10.08
N VAL A 78 1.96 4.34 -10.44
CA VAL A 78 0.55 4.59 -10.77
C VAL A 78 -0.27 4.86 -9.52
N LEU A 79 -0.06 4.08 -8.47
CA LEU A 79 -0.99 4.05 -7.34
C LEU A 79 -0.55 4.91 -6.16
N LEU A 80 0.74 5.02 -5.95
CA LEU A 80 1.26 5.52 -4.68
C LEU A 80 2.20 6.72 -4.82
N ASP A 81 2.57 7.04 -6.01
CA ASP A 81 3.50 8.15 -6.23
C ASP A 81 2.82 9.51 -6.37
#